data_024a7400618717cf886c223e989b7bee
#
_entry.id   024a7400618717cf886c223e989b7bee
#
_cell.length_a   1.000
_cell.length_b   1.000
_cell.length_c   1.000
_cell.angle_alpha   90.00
_cell.angle_beta   90.00
_cell.angle_gamma   90.00
#
_symmetry.space_group_name_H-M   'P 1'
#
loop_
_entity.id
_entity.type
_entity.pdbx_description
1 polymer ?
#
loop_
_entity_poly.entity_id
_entity_poly.type
_entity_poly.pdbx_seq_one_letter_code
_entity_poly.pdbx_strand_id
1 'polypeptide(L)'
;MNQDILNLEPRAVWEAFHQLNQVPRPSKREDQIQAWAMSFGQSLNLPTDMDHVGNVRIIKGGTAGLESSATLVLQAHLDMVCQQNEGNNHDFDKDPIDMY
;
A
#
# COMPACT_ATOMS: atom_id res chain seq x y z
N MET A 1 7.17 16.34 7.44
CA MET A 1 7.54 15.16 6.65
C MET A 1 8.89 15.39 5.99
N ASN A 2 9.77 14.44 6.09
CA ASN A 2 11.11 14.54 5.50
C ASN A 2 11.08 14.18 4.00
N GLN A 3 11.36 15.14 3.14
CA GLN A 3 11.43 14.94 1.69
C GLN A 3 12.65 14.09 1.24
N ASP A 4 13.63 13.92 2.12
CA ASP A 4 14.85 13.17 1.78
C ASP A 4 14.59 11.70 1.49
N ILE A 5 13.55 11.12 2.10
CA ILE A 5 13.12 9.73 1.84
C ILE A 5 12.76 9.53 0.36
N LEU A 6 12.16 10.54 -0.28
CA LEU A 6 11.76 10.47 -1.69
C LEU A 6 12.96 10.55 -2.65
N ASN A 7 14.15 10.83 -2.15
CA ASN A 7 15.38 10.84 -2.92
C ASN A 7 16.18 9.53 -2.81
N LEU A 8 15.69 8.57 -2.02
CA LEU A 8 16.34 7.26 -1.87
C LEU A 8 16.08 6.37 -3.08
N GLU A 9 17.05 5.51 -3.38
CA GLU A 9 16.92 4.50 -4.42
C GLU A 9 16.61 3.10 -3.85
N PRO A 10 15.80 2.26 -4.51
CA PRO A 10 15.08 2.54 -5.76
C PRO A 10 13.90 3.50 -5.56
N ARG A 11 13.89 4.57 -6.30
CA ARG A 11 12.94 5.69 -6.11
C ARG A 11 11.48 5.25 -6.12
N ALA A 12 11.10 4.38 -7.05
CA ALA A 12 9.73 3.90 -7.19
C ALA A 12 9.22 3.18 -5.92
N VAL A 13 10.11 2.48 -5.21
CA VAL A 13 9.77 1.80 -3.94
C VAL A 13 9.45 2.84 -2.86
N TRP A 14 10.30 3.85 -2.73
CA TRP A 14 10.12 4.90 -1.71
C TRP A 14 8.93 5.79 -1.99
N GLU A 15 8.65 6.08 -3.25
CA GLU A 15 7.44 6.80 -3.66
C GLU A 15 6.17 6.01 -3.30
N ALA A 16 6.14 4.71 -3.60
CA ALA A 16 5.00 3.85 -3.25
C ALA A 16 4.84 3.73 -1.72
N PHE A 17 5.93 3.57 -0.99
CA PHE A 17 5.93 3.52 0.47
C PHE A 17 5.42 4.83 1.08
N HIS A 18 5.87 5.96 0.54
CA HIS A 18 5.38 7.27 0.96
C HIS A 18 3.87 7.41 0.75
N GLN A 19 3.39 7.06 -0.45
CA GLN A 19 1.95 7.12 -0.76
C GLN A 19 1.12 6.26 0.20
N LEU A 20 1.57 5.04 0.46
CA LEU A 20 0.91 4.12 1.40
C LEU A 20 0.82 4.73 2.81
N ASN A 21 1.87 5.40 3.27
CA ASN A 21 1.91 6.02 4.59
C ASN A 21 1.07 7.30 4.70
N GLN A 22 0.64 7.89 3.58
CA GLN A 22 -0.31 9.00 3.59
C GLN A 22 -1.75 8.57 3.88
N VAL A 23 -2.05 7.28 3.76
CA VAL A 23 -3.41 6.75 3.93
C VAL A 23 -3.58 6.16 5.32
N PRO A 24 -4.53 6.68 6.14
CA PRO A 24 -4.89 6.03 7.40
C PRO A 24 -5.35 4.59 7.17
N ARG A 25 -4.80 3.66 7.95
CA ARG A 25 -5.01 2.22 7.75
C ARG A 25 -5.05 1.43 9.06
N PRO A 26 -5.82 1.89 10.05
CA PRO A 26 -5.92 1.16 11.32
C PRO A 26 -6.59 -0.19 11.11
N SER A 27 -6.10 -1.21 11.83
CA SER A 27 -6.67 -2.56 11.79
C SER A 27 -8.18 -2.52 12.03
N LYS A 28 -8.95 -3.24 11.21
CA LYS A 28 -10.43 -3.32 11.20
C LYS A 28 -11.14 -2.07 10.67
N ARG A 29 -10.42 -1.06 10.23
CA ARG A 29 -10.92 0.14 9.54
C ARG A 29 -10.05 0.42 8.32
N GLU A 30 -9.98 -0.58 7.42
CA GLU A 30 -9.04 -0.58 6.30
C GLU A 30 -9.64 -0.09 4.97
N ASP A 31 -10.86 0.42 4.98
CA ASP A 31 -11.56 0.84 3.76
C ASP A 31 -10.78 1.86 2.93
N GLN A 32 -10.10 2.81 3.55
CA GLN A 32 -9.29 3.81 2.84
C GLN A 32 -8.08 3.18 2.15
N ILE A 33 -7.34 2.32 2.85
CA ILE A 33 -6.16 1.67 2.26
C ILE A 33 -6.55 0.63 1.20
N GLN A 34 -7.68 -0.04 1.37
CA GLN A 34 -8.23 -0.91 0.34
C GLN A 34 -8.54 -0.13 -0.94
N ALA A 35 -9.19 1.03 -0.82
CA ALA A 35 -9.48 1.90 -1.95
C ALA A 35 -8.20 2.41 -2.62
N TRP A 36 -7.19 2.75 -1.84
CA TRP A 36 -5.88 3.15 -2.36
C TRP A 36 -5.23 2.01 -3.17
N ALA A 37 -5.22 0.78 -2.63
CA ALA A 37 -4.64 -0.38 -3.29
C ALA A 37 -5.37 -0.70 -4.61
N MET A 38 -6.71 -0.60 -4.63
CA MET A 38 -7.49 -0.74 -5.85
C MET A 38 -7.09 0.30 -6.90
N SER A 39 -7.03 1.57 -6.51
CA SER A 39 -6.62 2.67 -7.39
C SER A 39 -5.19 2.50 -7.88
N PHE A 40 -4.29 2.01 -7.04
CA PHE A 40 -2.90 1.76 -7.41
C PHE A 40 -2.79 0.72 -8.54
N GLY A 41 -3.44 -0.44 -8.40
CA GLY A 41 -3.47 -1.46 -9.45
C GLY A 41 -4.10 -0.96 -10.74
N GLN A 42 -5.21 -0.22 -10.65
CA GLN A 42 -5.89 0.36 -11.79
C GLN A 42 -5.04 1.41 -12.51
N SER A 43 -4.29 2.22 -11.76
CA SER A 43 -3.39 3.24 -12.33
C SER A 43 -2.26 2.65 -13.17
N LEU A 44 -1.90 1.39 -12.89
CA LEU A 44 -0.90 0.63 -13.65
C LEU A 44 -1.52 -0.13 -14.83
N ASN A 45 -2.82 0.02 -15.09
CA ASN A 45 -3.58 -0.74 -16.08
C ASN A 45 -3.48 -2.26 -15.86
N LEU A 46 -3.39 -2.69 -14.60
CA LEU A 46 -3.36 -4.09 -14.23
C LEU A 46 -4.74 -4.55 -13.77
N PRO A 47 -5.15 -5.79 -14.09
CA PRO A 47 -6.35 -6.38 -13.51
C PRO A 47 -6.28 -6.34 -11.99
N THR A 48 -7.28 -5.73 -11.37
CA THR A 48 -7.32 -5.48 -9.92
C THR A 48 -8.70 -5.80 -9.41
N ASP A 49 -8.80 -6.61 -8.39
CA ASP A 49 -10.08 -6.96 -7.76
C ASP A 49 -9.97 -6.99 -6.24
N MET A 50 -11.13 -7.00 -5.59
CA MET A 50 -11.25 -7.09 -4.14
C MET A 50 -12.29 -8.15 -3.80
N ASP A 51 -11.99 -9.03 -2.85
CA ASP A 51 -12.94 -10.03 -2.40
C ASP A 51 -13.95 -9.47 -1.37
N HIS A 52 -14.86 -10.33 -0.91
CA HIS A 52 -15.94 -9.95 0.00
C HIS A 52 -15.48 -9.53 1.41
N VAL A 53 -14.23 -9.83 1.78
CA VAL A 53 -13.64 -9.43 3.07
C VAL A 53 -12.61 -8.29 2.93
N GLY A 54 -12.42 -7.77 1.71
CA GLY A 54 -11.58 -6.62 1.46
C GLY A 54 -10.13 -6.93 1.10
N ASN A 55 -9.78 -8.18 0.81
CA ASN A 55 -8.47 -8.50 0.25
C ASN A 55 -8.36 -7.97 -1.17
N VAL A 56 -7.32 -7.21 -1.46
CA VAL A 56 -7.06 -6.66 -2.80
C VAL A 56 -6.06 -7.53 -3.53
N ARG A 57 -6.37 -7.86 -4.78
CA ARG A 57 -5.50 -8.61 -5.67
C ARG A 57 -5.17 -7.80 -6.90
N ILE A 58 -3.89 -7.71 -7.24
CA ILE A 58 -3.39 -7.08 -8.45
C ILE A 58 -2.64 -8.14 -9.24
N ILE A 59 -2.98 -8.31 -10.51
CA ILE A 59 -2.40 -9.34 -11.37
C ILE A 59 -1.51 -8.67 -12.40
N LYS A 60 -0.24 -9.08 -12.43
CA LYS A 60 0.69 -8.70 -13.48
C LYS A 60 1.01 -9.93 -14.32
N GLY A 61 0.72 -9.87 -15.61
CA GLY A 61 1.09 -10.93 -16.55
C GLY A 61 2.61 -11.10 -16.68
N GLY A 62 3.01 -12.27 -17.16
CA GLY A 62 4.41 -12.51 -17.49
C GLY A 62 4.92 -11.56 -18.57
N THR A 63 6.21 -11.25 -18.55
CA THR A 63 6.87 -10.49 -19.60
C THR A 63 6.84 -11.27 -20.93
N ALA A 64 7.04 -10.56 -22.04
CA ALA A 64 7.01 -11.16 -23.37
C ALA A 64 7.90 -12.41 -23.46
N GLY A 65 7.31 -13.53 -23.88
CA GLY A 65 7.96 -14.83 -23.95
C GLY A 65 7.88 -15.67 -22.67
N LEU A 66 7.39 -15.10 -21.56
CA LEU A 66 7.27 -15.76 -20.26
C LEU A 66 5.82 -15.84 -19.74
N GLU A 67 4.83 -15.65 -20.62
CA GLU A 67 3.41 -15.60 -20.24
C GLU A 67 2.89 -16.93 -19.68
N SER A 68 3.53 -18.03 -20.04
CA SER A 68 3.19 -19.37 -19.58
C SER A 68 3.99 -19.82 -18.35
N SER A 69 4.80 -18.95 -17.78
CA SER A 69 5.58 -19.26 -16.58
C SER A 69 4.68 -19.49 -15.37
N ALA A 70 5.17 -20.25 -14.39
CA ALA A 70 4.46 -20.49 -13.15
C ALA A 70 4.17 -19.17 -12.43
N THR A 71 2.98 -19.09 -11.84
CA THR A 71 2.56 -17.89 -11.11
C THR A 71 3.30 -17.79 -9.78
N LEU A 72 3.87 -16.60 -9.51
CA LEU A 72 4.39 -16.24 -8.20
C LEU A 72 3.36 -15.37 -7.48
N VAL A 73 3.08 -15.68 -6.23
CA VAL A 73 2.20 -14.88 -5.38
C VAL A 73 3.04 -14.17 -4.32
N LEU A 74 2.95 -12.85 -4.28
CA LEU A 74 3.48 -12.01 -3.20
C LEU A 74 2.31 -11.57 -2.32
N GLN A 75 2.45 -11.70 -1.01
CA GLN A 75 1.40 -11.39 -0.05
C GLN A 75 1.95 -10.51 1.06
N ALA A 76 1.17 -9.50 1.45
CA ALA A 76 1.45 -8.65 2.61
C ALA A 76 0.13 -8.15 3.18
N HIS A 77 0.14 -7.72 4.45
CA HIS A 77 -1.03 -7.05 5.03
C HIS A 77 -0.96 -5.54 4.83
N LEU A 78 -2.13 -4.91 4.73
CA LEU A 78 -2.25 -3.47 4.50
C LEU A 78 -2.47 -2.67 5.79
N ASP A 79 -3.08 -3.29 6.79
CA ASP A 79 -3.41 -2.64 8.04
C ASP A 79 -2.20 -2.37 8.92
N MET A 80 -2.38 -1.46 9.86
CA MET A 80 -1.37 -1.12 10.85
C MET A 80 -1.98 -1.12 12.25
N VAL A 81 -1.26 -1.69 13.22
CA VAL A 81 -1.64 -1.65 14.63
C VAL A 81 -1.52 -0.21 15.15
N CYS A 82 -2.59 0.26 15.79
CA CYS A 82 -2.65 1.62 16.33
C CYS A 82 -1.97 1.70 17.69
N GLN A 83 -0.68 2.02 17.69
CA GLN A 83 0.15 2.18 18.89
C GLN A 83 0.91 3.50 18.82
N GLN A 84 0.96 4.21 19.93
CA GLN A 84 1.76 5.43 20.05
C GLN A 84 2.27 5.60 21.48
N ASN A 85 3.34 6.36 21.62
CA ASN A 85 3.88 6.69 22.95
C ASN A 85 2.96 7.65 23.70
N GLU A 86 3.02 7.58 25.02
CA GLU A 86 2.31 8.53 25.89
C GLU A 86 2.70 9.97 25.53
N GLY A 87 1.71 10.85 25.49
CA GLY A 87 1.90 12.25 25.12
C GLY A 87 1.82 12.57 23.63
N ASN A 88 1.81 11.57 22.76
CA ASN A 88 1.51 11.77 21.35
C ASN A 88 0.00 11.92 21.13
N ASN A 89 -0.38 12.69 20.12
CA ASN A 89 -1.78 12.95 19.77
C ASN A 89 -2.06 12.58 18.30
N HIS A 90 -1.57 11.43 17.86
CA HIS A 90 -1.81 10.95 16.51
C HIS A 90 -3.23 10.38 16.39
N ASP A 91 -4.00 10.87 15.43
CA ASP A 91 -5.33 10.34 15.10
C ASP A 91 -5.18 9.27 13.99
N PHE A 92 -5.26 8.00 14.36
CA PHE A 92 -5.05 6.89 13.43
C PHE A 92 -6.11 6.77 12.33
N ASP A 93 -7.25 7.44 12.48
CA ASP A 93 -8.30 7.46 11.46
C ASP A 93 -8.14 8.59 10.44
N LYS A 94 -7.30 9.58 10.73
CA LYS A 94 -7.18 10.81 9.92
C LYS A 94 -5.76 11.18 9.55
N ASP A 95 -4.80 10.95 10.44
CA ASP A 95 -3.45 11.45 10.27
C ASP A 95 -2.59 10.50 9.46
N PRO A 96 -1.80 11.00 8.50
CA PRO A 96 -0.79 10.21 7.82
C PRO A 96 0.36 9.85 8.77
N ILE A 97 1.13 8.85 8.40
CA ILE A 97 2.38 8.53 9.11
C ILE A 97 3.46 9.48 8.62
N ASP A 98 4.07 10.16 9.57
CA ASP A 98 5.19 11.06 9.29
C ASP A 98 6.50 10.25 9.24
N MET A 99 7.16 10.32 8.10
CA MET A 99 8.41 9.58 7.86
C MET A 99 9.60 10.52 7.97
N TYR A 100 10.67 10.08 8.66
CA TYR A 100 11.90 10.84 8.83
C TYR A 100 13.11 9.92 8.99
#